data_458fed9cd2d3e462d7ffce6c6cc8c9a4
#
_entry.id   458fed9cd2d3e462d7ffce6c6cc8c9a4
#
_cell.length_a   1.000
_cell.length_b   1.000
_cell.length_c   1.000
_cell.angle_alpha   90.00
_cell.angle_beta   90.00
_cell.angle_gamma   90.00
#
_symmetry.space_group_name_H-M   'P 1'
#
loop_
_entity.id
_entity.type
_entity.pdbx_description
1 polymer ?
#
loop_
_entity_poly.entity_id
_entity_poly.type
_entity_poly.pdbx_seq_one_letter_code
_entity_poly.pdbx_strand_id
1 'polypeptide(L)'
;MKSLRNFSLATAATALLACSVAFAGEIEGPIVNHAVTHTVSRPMRELPRLSRPSFQAALAPTISGLLNVAGQGSKPGVLYSDASGAAGLTQYVQLVNNTYTIYDKSTGAVIAGPIAQNSLWSTSGDVCATANTSDDGTVMYDQLANVWVLQHHAAPSGGPYLNCVAVSTSSDATGTYYIYDFQLTMQFPDKPRLALWPDAYYISQDVLDPTTKVFQRSQVCALQRDAMLAGVGNGNVNTICFQGSISLPTFVVTSLEGQTLPPAGEVEFVWQLDQRPNQGKNNLNSFQFHVDWSNPNNSTMTGPVANLLPAYTDACNNFKPCVPQPGTTNVLQGWGDRLTGRVTYRNFGTYESVVMNHSITRTTTAGSRAAIRWYEYRTPLTPVIFQTGVISPDTTYRWNGGIAQDQFGDIAVGYNVSSSTVYPGIRYAGHASTDKAGMMETEINLVTGAGSQTGTNKNWSSFSTMSIDPVDDCTFYYTNQYYATSSQSGWKTQIASFRFPSCTN
;
A
#
# COMPACT_ATOMS: atom_id res chain seq x y z
N MET A 1 -32.57 6.96 -79.80
CA MET A 1 -33.51 6.50 -78.77
C MET A 1 -32.83 5.50 -77.91
N LYS A 2 -32.57 5.87 -76.66
CA LYS A 2 -32.51 5.11 -75.40
C LYS A 2 -31.66 5.89 -74.44
N SER A 3 -32.33 6.38 -73.46
CA SER A 3 -31.87 7.19 -72.34
C SER A 3 -30.95 6.37 -71.41
N LEU A 4 -29.77 6.91 -71.05
CA LEU A 4 -28.94 6.45 -69.95
C LEU A 4 -29.25 7.27 -68.71
N ARG A 5 -29.77 6.57 -67.70
CA ARG A 5 -29.99 7.16 -66.36
C ARG A 5 -28.69 7.07 -65.53
N ASN A 6 -28.20 8.20 -65.02
CA ASN A 6 -27.15 8.31 -64.04
C ASN A 6 -27.68 7.89 -62.67
N PHE A 7 -27.07 6.88 -62.08
CA PHE A 7 -27.25 6.57 -60.66
C PHE A 7 -26.12 7.25 -59.87
N SER A 8 -26.51 8.20 -59.05
CA SER A 8 -25.64 8.85 -58.09
C SER A 8 -25.59 7.97 -56.83
N LEU A 9 -24.44 7.41 -56.49
CA LEU A 9 -24.21 6.77 -55.20
C LEU A 9 -23.98 7.85 -54.13
N ALA A 10 -24.93 7.98 -53.22
CA ALA A 10 -24.74 8.74 -51.97
C ALA A 10 -24.06 7.81 -50.95
N THR A 11 -22.81 8.11 -50.65
CA THR A 11 -22.08 7.48 -49.54
C THR A 11 -22.57 8.09 -48.21
N ALA A 12 -23.35 7.30 -47.47
CA ALA A 12 -23.71 7.63 -46.09
C ALA A 12 -22.51 7.35 -45.19
N ALA A 13 -21.86 8.40 -44.71
CA ALA A 13 -20.89 8.31 -43.64
C ALA A 13 -21.63 8.10 -42.32
N THR A 14 -21.61 6.88 -41.81
CA THR A 14 -22.09 6.54 -40.47
C THR A 14 -21.05 7.05 -39.45
N ALA A 15 -21.31 8.20 -38.83
CA ALA A 15 -20.59 8.66 -37.68
C ALA A 15 -20.91 7.73 -36.50
N LEU A 16 -19.97 6.86 -36.11
CA LEU A 16 -20.02 6.20 -34.81
C LEU A 16 -19.84 7.28 -33.71
N LEU A 17 -20.96 7.74 -33.16
CA LEU A 17 -20.92 8.37 -31.84
C LEU A 17 -20.51 7.28 -30.85
N ALA A 18 -19.27 7.33 -30.38
CA ALA A 18 -18.87 6.69 -29.16
C ALA A 18 -19.70 7.32 -28.05
N CYS A 19 -20.77 6.65 -27.64
CA CYS A 19 -21.53 7.01 -26.46
C CYS A 19 -20.61 6.66 -25.27
N SER A 20 -19.84 7.64 -24.78
CA SER A 20 -19.24 7.57 -23.45
C SER A 20 -20.41 7.55 -22.48
N VAL A 21 -20.78 6.39 -22.00
CA VAL A 21 -21.70 6.25 -20.87
C VAL A 21 -20.92 6.85 -19.69
N ALA A 22 -21.20 8.10 -19.41
CA ALA A 22 -20.76 8.75 -18.20
C ALA A 22 -21.39 7.96 -17.03
N PHE A 23 -20.57 7.31 -16.23
CA PHE A 23 -20.94 6.73 -14.95
C PHE A 23 -21.15 7.87 -13.93
N ALA A 24 -21.99 8.84 -14.27
CA ALA A 24 -22.43 9.88 -13.34
C ALA A 24 -23.25 9.20 -12.23
N GLY A 25 -22.60 8.98 -11.06
CA GLY A 25 -23.21 8.35 -9.89
C GLY A 25 -22.33 7.33 -9.17
N GLU A 26 -21.14 6.98 -9.69
CA GLU A 26 -20.23 6.03 -9.01
C GLU A 26 -19.27 6.71 -8.02
N ILE A 27 -19.05 8.03 -8.13
CA ILE A 27 -18.22 8.85 -7.23
C ILE A 27 -19.07 9.93 -6.58
N GLU A 28 -19.03 10.03 -5.27
CA GLU A 28 -19.72 11.02 -4.46
C GLU A 28 -18.69 11.93 -3.77
N GLY A 29 -18.89 13.22 -3.79
CA GLY A 29 -18.05 14.26 -3.17
C GLY A 29 -18.01 15.53 -4.02
N PRO A 30 -17.22 16.56 -3.63
CA PRO A 30 -16.31 16.57 -2.49
C PRO A 30 -17.03 16.65 -1.14
N ILE A 31 -16.55 15.89 -0.16
CA ILE A 31 -16.99 15.95 1.24
C ILE A 31 -15.89 16.68 2.00
N VAL A 32 -16.17 17.90 2.46
CA VAL A 32 -15.20 18.76 3.14
C VAL A 32 -15.38 18.65 4.65
N ASN A 33 -14.31 18.34 5.35
CA ASN A 33 -14.25 18.26 6.81
C ASN A 33 -12.96 18.92 7.33
N HIS A 34 -12.78 18.89 8.64
CA HIS A 34 -11.60 19.43 9.31
C HIS A 34 -11.07 18.41 10.34
N ALA A 35 -9.82 18.61 10.78
CA ALA A 35 -9.30 17.90 11.94
C ALA A 35 -10.17 18.22 13.17
N VAL A 36 -10.59 17.17 13.87
CA VAL A 36 -11.43 17.31 15.08
C VAL A 36 -10.57 17.57 16.32
N THR A 37 -9.33 17.10 16.32
CA THR A 37 -8.36 17.31 17.39
C THR A 37 -7.00 17.68 16.79
N HIS A 38 -6.25 18.54 17.51
CA HIS A 38 -4.85 18.80 17.28
C HIS A 38 -4.13 18.97 18.60
N THR A 39 -3.01 18.30 18.76
CA THR A 39 -2.09 18.49 19.89
C THR A 39 -0.65 18.27 19.43
N VAL A 40 0.31 18.48 20.37
CA VAL A 40 1.70 18.07 20.18
C VAL A 40 1.98 16.90 21.11
N SER A 41 2.53 15.82 20.59
CA SER A 41 2.86 14.63 21.37
C SER A 41 4.02 14.90 22.34
N ARG A 42 4.17 14.03 23.32
CA ARG A 42 5.46 13.84 23.99
C ARG A 42 6.49 13.28 22.99
N PRO A 43 7.80 13.51 23.20
CA PRO A 43 8.83 12.85 22.40
C PRO A 43 8.64 11.33 22.42
N MET A 44 8.70 10.68 21.27
CA MET A 44 8.45 9.22 21.17
C MET A 44 9.47 8.42 22.01
N ARG A 45 10.71 8.90 22.16
CA ARG A 45 11.73 8.27 23.03
C ARG A 45 11.34 8.21 24.51
N GLU A 46 10.40 9.05 24.97
CA GLU A 46 9.92 9.11 26.36
C GLU A 46 8.68 8.26 26.61
N LEU A 47 8.07 7.72 25.56
CA LEU A 47 6.88 6.87 25.66
C LEU A 47 7.24 5.49 26.23
N PRO A 48 6.33 4.85 26.99
CA PRO A 48 6.55 3.54 27.56
C PRO A 48 6.91 2.50 26.50
N ARG A 49 8.02 1.78 26.72
CA ARG A 49 8.40 0.65 25.86
C ARG A 49 7.74 -0.63 26.35
N LEU A 50 7.28 -1.43 25.41
CA LEU A 50 6.74 -2.74 25.69
C LEU A 50 7.88 -3.77 25.81
N SER A 51 7.66 -4.85 26.59
CA SER A 51 8.65 -5.92 26.69
C SER A 51 8.90 -6.56 25.32
N ARG A 52 10.18 -6.79 25.00
CA ARG A 52 10.59 -7.41 23.73
C ARG A 52 10.49 -8.92 23.80
N PRO A 53 9.96 -9.59 22.76
CA PRO A 53 10.32 -10.98 22.50
C PRO A 53 11.82 -11.06 22.14
N SER A 54 12.52 -12.11 22.59
CA SER A 54 13.93 -12.34 22.22
C SER A 54 14.05 -12.68 20.73
N PHE A 55 14.97 -12.05 20.03
CA PHE A 55 15.23 -12.24 18.60
C PHE A 55 16.58 -12.94 18.39
N GLN A 56 16.60 -13.84 17.40
CA GLN A 56 17.83 -14.47 16.91
C GLN A 56 18.16 -13.87 15.55
N ALA A 57 19.39 -13.41 15.37
CA ALA A 57 19.85 -12.81 14.11
C ALA A 57 19.83 -13.85 12.98
N ALA A 58 19.32 -13.49 11.80
CA ALA A 58 19.37 -14.31 10.61
C ALA A 58 20.67 -14.09 9.84
N LEU A 59 21.15 -15.15 9.14
CA LEU A 59 22.39 -15.12 8.35
C LEU A 59 22.18 -14.42 7.02
N ALA A 60 23.18 -13.67 6.58
CA ALA A 60 23.16 -12.82 5.38
C ALA A 60 23.27 -13.59 4.06
N PRO A 61 22.67 -13.13 2.98
CA PRO A 61 22.96 -13.51 1.60
C PRO A 61 23.19 -12.35 0.62
N THR A 62 23.69 -12.71 -0.54
CA THR A 62 24.39 -11.93 -1.56
C THR A 62 23.55 -11.61 -2.81
N ILE A 63 22.82 -10.59 -2.83
CA ILE A 63 22.92 -9.41 -3.70
C ILE A 63 23.42 -8.36 -2.73
N SER A 64 24.06 -7.26 -3.11
CA SER A 64 24.65 -6.39 -2.09
C SER A 64 23.62 -6.02 -1.01
N GLY A 65 23.26 -7.03 -0.21
CA GLY A 65 22.37 -6.95 0.92
C GLY A 65 23.05 -6.13 1.98
N LEU A 66 22.51 -4.93 2.23
CA LEU A 66 23.09 -4.00 3.19
C LEU A 66 22.59 -4.32 4.59
N LEU A 67 21.33 -4.76 4.72
CA LEU A 67 20.70 -5.09 5.99
C LEU A 67 19.77 -6.30 5.83
N ASN A 68 19.81 -7.24 6.80
CA ASN A 68 18.82 -8.31 6.93
C ASN A 68 18.68 -8.63 8.41
N VAL A 69 17.75 -7.96 9.08
CA VAL A 69 17.57 -8.02 10.54
C VAL A 69 16.16 -8.39 10.92
N ALA A 70 16.01 -8.99 12.09
CA ALA A 70 14.70 -9.25 12.65
C ALA A 70 13.98 -7.94 12.97
N GLY A 71 12.77 -7.80 12.46
CA GLY A 71 11.84 -6.74 12.83
C GLY A 71 11.06 -7.11 14.09
N GLN A 72 9.91 -6.48 14.28
CA GLN A 72 9.04 -6.78 15.42
C GLN A 72 8.44 -8.19 15.30
N GLY A 73 8.12 -8.80 16.44
CA GLY A 73 7.38 -10.07 16.50
C GLY A 73 5.98 -9.86 17.07
N SER A 74 5.20 -10.92 16.99
CA SER A 74 3.82 -10.94 17.46
C SER A 74 3.69 -10.65 18.96
N LYS A 75 2.54 -10.08 19.33
CA LYS A 75 2.05 -10.01 20.70
C LYS A 75 0.94 -11.05 20.91
N PRO A 76 0.66 -11.44 22.15
CA PRO A 76 -0.47 -12.30 22.46
C PRO A 76 -1.79 -11.73 21.90
N GLY A 77 -2.54 -12.54 21.17
CA GLY A 77 -3.82 -12.17 20.58
C GLY A 77 -3.77 -11.45 19.23
N VAL A 78 -2.58 -11.05 18.75
CA VAL A 78 -2.40 -10.42 17.43
C VAL A 78 -2.10 -11.50 16.39
N LEU A 79 -3.01 -11.70 15.45
CA LEU A 79 -3.01 -12.84 14.54
C LEU A 79 -2.14 -12.67 13.30
N TYR A 80 -1.89 -11.43 12.86
CA TYR A 80 -1.09 -11.07 11.68
C TYR A 80 -0.41 -9.71 11.88
N SER A 81 0.58 -9.38 11.05
CA SER A 81 1.45 -8.24 11.31
C SER A 81 1.00 -6.93 10.64
N ASP A 82 0.42 -7.00 9.44
CA ASP A 82 0.19 -5.86 8.55
C ASP A 82 1.40 -4.91 8.54
N ALA A 83 2.56 -5.50 8.21
CA ALA A 83 3.83 -4.82 8.37
C ALA A 83 3.99 -3.64 7.41
N SER A 84 4.06 -2.44 7.97
CA SER A 84 4.38 -1.21 7.27
C SER A 84 5.74 -0.69 7.70
N GLY A 85 6.54 -0.19 6.75
CA GLY A 85 7.86 0.34 7.04
C GLY A 85 8.29 1.42 6.05
N ALA A 86 9.13 2.34 6.51
CA ALA A 86 9.73 3.37 5.68
C ALA A 86 11.16 3.68 6.12
N ALA A 87 12.02 3.99 5.15
CA ALA A 87 13.35 4.53 5.39
C ALA A 87 13.32 6.07 5.40
N GLY A 88 13.98 6.67 6.38
CA GLY A 88 14.27 8.10 6.43
C GLY A 88 15.76 8.37 6.25
N LEU A 89 16.25 9.53 6.71
CA LEU A 89 17.65 9.90 6.50
C LEU A 89 18.62 8.95 7.21
N THR A 90 18.37 8.63 8.50
CA THR A 90 19.25 7.82 9.35
C THR A 90 18.52 6.69 10.06
N GLN A 91 17.20 6.66 9.98
CA GLN A 91 16.34 5.76 10.73
C GLN A 91 15.45 4.98 9.79
N TYR A 92 15.05 3.79 10.22
CA TYR A 92 13.96 3.01 9.65
C TYR A 92 12.86 2.87 10.69
N VAL A 93 11.64 3.20 10.34
CA VAL A 93 10.48 3.01 11.23
C VAL A 93 9.66 1.85 10.72
N GLN A 94 9.44 0.86 11.58
CA GLN A 94 8.52 -0.25 11.33
C GLN A 94 7.30 -0.12 12.23
N LEU A 95 6.14 -0.20 11.62
CA LEU A 95 4.86 -0.37 12.28
C LEU A 95 4.37 -1.79 12.02
N VAL A 96 4.01 -2.50 13.06
CA VAL A 96 3.33 -3.78 12.94
C VAL A 96 2.11 -3.76 13.83
N ASN A 97 0.97 -3.99 13.19
CA ASN A 97 -0.31 -4.00 13.87
C ASN A 97 -0.51 -2.73 14.73
N ASN A 98 -0.32 -2.78 16.03
CA ASN A 98 -0.52 -1.65 16.94
C ASN A 98 0.76 -1.16 17.64
N THR A 99 1.94 -1.35 17.05
CA THR A 99 3.20 -0.91 17.65
C THR A 99 4.19 -0.33 16.66
N TYR A 100 4.94 0.68 17.10
CA TYR A 100 6.09 1.26 16.40
C TYR A 100 7.40 0.75 16.97
N THR A 101 8.39 0.54 16.09
CA THR A 101 9.80 0.40 16.48
C THR A 101 10.65 1.19 15.50
N ILE A 102 11.60 1.93 16.07
CA ILE A 102 12.54 2.77 15.32
C ILE A 102 13.91 2.09 15.38
N TYR A 103 14.51 1.94 14.22
CA TYR A 103 15.81 1.29 14.02
C TYR A 103 16.82 2.29 13.47
N ASP A 104 18.07 2.12 13.82
CA ASP A 104 19.18 2.70 13.08
C ASP A 104 19.23 2.07 11.69
N LYS A 105 19.17 2.88 10.64
CA LYS A 105 19.05 2.44 9.27
C LYS A 105 20.27 1.66 8.79
N SER A 106 21.46 2.02 9.27
CA SER A 106 22.72 1.44 8.83
C SER A 106 23.04 0.10 9.52
N THR A 107 22.65 -0.05 10.79
CA THR A 107 23.01 -1.20 11.62
C THR A 107 21.83 -2.14 11.90
N GLY A 108 20.59 -1.65 11.73
CA GLY A 108 19.39 -2.36 12.17
C GLY A 108 19.20 -2.41 13.70
N ALA A 109 20.04 -1.69 14.46
CA ALA A 109 19.90 -1.63 15.89
C ALA A 109 18.64 -0.88 16.29
N VAL A 110 17.92 -1.37 17.31
CA VAL A 110 16.72 -0.68 17.80
C VAL A 110 17.11 0.56 18.59
N ILE A 111 16.66 1.73 18.13
CA ILE A 111 16.81 3.01 18.82
C ILE A 111 15.69 3.19 19.86
N ALA A 112 14.42 2.97 19.46
CA ALA A 112 13.26 3.09 20.33
C ALA A 112 12.19 2.06 19.99
N GLY A 113 11.43 1.64 20.99
CA GLY A 113 10.31 0.71 20.81
C GLY A 113 10.60 -0.72 21.30
N PRO A 114 9.63 -1.64 21.16
CA PRO A 114 8.29 -1.41 20.64
C PRO A 114 7.49 -0.42 21.51
N ILE A 115 6.77 0.50 20.90
CA ILE A 115 5.94 1.52 21.54
C ILE A 115 4.50 1.28 21.09
N ALA A 116 3.55 1.26 22.02
CA ALA A 116 2.14 1.13 21.66
C ALA A 116 1.70 2.32 20.81
N GLN A 117 1.00 2.04 19.73
CA GLN A 117 0.62 3.03 18.73
C GLN A 117 -0.18 4.19 19.34
N ASN A 118 -1.20 3.88 20.15
CA ASN A 118 -2.04 4.87 20.80
C ASN A 118 -1.31 5.74 21.83
N SER A 119 -0.14 5.31 22.37
CA SER A 119 0.59 6.12 23.35
C SER A 119 1.19 7.41 22.76
N LEU A 120 1.41 7.47 21.44
CA LEU A 120 1.80 8.70 20.76
C LEU A 120 0.69 9.76 20.84
N TRP A 121 -0.59 9.33 20.88
CA TRP A 121 -1.77 10.18 21.02
C TRP A 121 -2.17 10.48 22.48
N SER A 122 -1.35 10.12 23.45
CA SER A 122 -1.69 10.31 24.88
C SER A 122 -2.04 11.76 25.28
N THR A 123 -1.72 12.73 24.44
CA THR A 123 -2.06 14.15 24.62
C THR A 123 -3.38 14.56 23.96
N SER A 124 -3.98 13.74 23.09
CA SER A 124 -5.24 14.09 22.40
C SER A 124 -6.46 13.97 23.33
N GLY A 125 -6.44 13.00 24.23
CA GLY A 125 -7.51 12.77 25.19
C GLY A 125 -8.78 12.12 24.60
N ASP A 126 -8.72 11.66 23.36
CA ASP A 126 -9.84 11.03 22.63
C ASP A 126 -9.63 9.53 22.36
N VAL A 127 -10.38 8.97 21.40
CA VAL A 127 -10.30 7.55 21.08
C VAL A 127 -8.99 7.16 20.42
N CYS A 128 -8.28 8.08 19.77
CA CYS A 128 -6.94 7.82 19.24
C CYS A 128 -5.94 7.48 20.34
N ALA A 129 -6.09 8.11 21.53
CA ALA A 129 -5.28 7.82 22.72
C ALA A 129 -5.73 6.54 23.44
N THR A 130 -7.02 6.23 23.44
CA THR A 130 -7.61 5.24 24.36
C THR A 130 -8.03 3.95 23.68
N ALA A 131 -8.38 3.98 22.39
CA ALA A 131 -8.81 2.79 21.67
C ALA A 131 -7.65 1.81 21.44
N ASN A 132 -7.87 0.55 21.78
CA ASN A 132 -6.92 -0.54 21.57
C ASN A 132 -7.29 -1.37 20.32
N THR A 133 -7.92 -0.74 19.34
CA THR A 133 -8.52 -1.37 18.15
C THR A 133 -7.82 -0.99 16.86
N SER A 134 -6.56 -0.55 16.97
CA SER A 134 -5.80 -0.11 15.80
C SER A 134 -5.10 -1.29 15.14
N ASP A 135 -5.73 -1.81 14.11
CA ASP A 135 -5.10 -2.64 13.11
C ASP A 135 -4.76 -1.77 11.88
N ASP A 136 -3.99 -2.29 10.92
CA ASP A 136 -3.75 -1.70 9.60
C ASP A 136 -3.08 -0.30 9.62
N GLY A 137 -2.28 0.02 10.63
CA GLY A 137 -1.55 1.28 10.64
C GLY A 137 -0.48 1.36 9.54
N THR A 138 -0.18 2.57 9.08
CA THR A 138 0.83 2.83 8.05
C THR A 138 1.86 3.86 8.50
N VAL A 139 3.10 3.71 8.02
CA VAL A 139 4.17 4.68 8.19
C VAL A 139 4.73 5.10 6.85
N MET A 140 5.06 6.37 6.72
CA MET A 140 5.65 6.97 5.54
C MET A 140 6.72 7.98 5.96
N TYR A 141 7.75 8.14 5.14
CA TYR A 141 8.68 9.26 5.22
C TYR A 141 8.33 10.25 4.11
N ASP A 142 8.04 11.48 4.49
CA ASP A 142 7.88 12.59 3.55
C ASP A 142 9.26 13.13 3.22
N GLN A 143 9.83 12.68 2.11
CA GLN A 143 11.16 13.09 1.65
C GLN A 143 11.20 14.56 1.19
N LEU A 144 10.06 15.18 0.89
CA LEU A 144 9.99 16.58 0.47
C LEU A 144 10.13 17.54 1.65
N ALA A 145 9.65 17.12 2.84
CA ALA A 145 9.71 17.90 4.08
C ALA A 145 10.70 17.33 5.10
N ASN A 146 11.27 16.15 4.84
CA ASN A 146 12.13 15.40 5.76
C ASN A 146 11.47 15.13 7.12
N VAL A 147 10.23 14.61 7.10
CA VAL A 147 9.46 14.28 8.30
C VAL A 147 8.81 12.89 8.18
N TRP A 148 8.46 12.32 9.31
CA TRP A 148 7.72 11.07 9.43
C TRP A 148 6.21 11.34 9.47
N VAL A 149 5.44 10.52 8.78
CA VAL A 149 3.98 10.52 8.86
C VAL A 149 3.53 9.14 9.30
N LEU A 150 2.84 9.10 10.42
CA LEU A 150 2.31 7.88 11.02
C LEU A 150 0.78 7.95 10.99
N GLN A 151 0.13 6.86 10.65
CA GLN A 151 -1.32 6.82 10.60
C GLN A 151 -1.81 5.50 11.20
N HIS A 152 -2.89 5.57 11.95
CA HIS A 152 -3.72 4.42 12.31
C HIS A 152 -5.20 4.86 12.38
N HIS A 153 -6.10 3.91 12.48
CA HIS A 153 -7.48 4.23 12.80
C HIS A 153 -7.83 3.80 14.23
N ALA A 154 -8.68 4.57 14.88
CA ALA A 154 -9.31 4.23 16.14
C ALA A 154 -10.79 3.93 15.88
N ALA A 155 -11.20 2.68 16.13
CA ALA A 155 -12.52 2.21 15.77
C ALA A 155 -13.19 1.44 16.94
N PRO A 156 -13.47 2.12 18.07
CA PRO A 156 -14.13 1.49 19.21
C PRO A 156 -15.55 1.06 18.85
N SER A 157 -16.09 0.11 19.60
CA SER A 157 -17.49 -0.32 19.43
C SER A 157 -18.42 0.88 19.67
N GLY A 158 -19.24 1.20 18.66
CA GLY A 158 -20.17 2.34 18.71
C GLY A 158 -19.58 3.68 18.27
N GLY A 159 -18.30 3.73 17.89
CA GLY A 159 -17.65 4.98 17.46
C GLY A 159 -17.24 5.91 18.61
N PRO A 160 -16.75 7.13 18.33
CA PRO A 160 -16.50 7.63 16.98
C PRO A 160 -15.36 6.87 16.30
N TYR A 161 -15.36 6.88 14.95
CA TYR A 161 -14.33 6.27 14.13
C TYR A 161 -13.39 7.36 13.62
N LEU A 162 -12.11 7.31 14.01
CA LEU A 162 -11.14 8.34 13.67
C LEU A 162 -9.96 7.77 12.88
N ASN A 163 -9.48 8.53 11.92
CA ASN A 163 -8.14 8.38 11.37
C ASN A 163 -7.19 9.27 12.18
N CYS A 164 -6.27 8.65 12.89
CA CYS A 164 -5.30 9.28 13.76
C CYS A 164 -4.01 9.45 12.96
N VAL A 165 -3.61 10.69 12.69
CA VAL A 165 -2.44 11.01 11.85
C VAL A 165 -1.46 11.86 12.64
N ALA A 166 -0.18 11.48 12.61
CA ALA A 166 0.89 12.20 13.28
C ALA A 166 1.98 12.57 12.29
N VAL A 167 2.41 13.83 12.30
CA VAL A 167 3.50 14.36 11.48
C VAL A 167 4.63 14.78 12.39
N SER A 168 5.84 14.21 12.21
CA SER A 168 6.97 14.56 13.08
C SER A 168 7.42 16.01 12.87
N THR A 169 7.92 16.63 13.94
CA THR A 169 8.41 18.01 13.90
C THR A 169 9.83 18.13 13.33
N SER A 170 10.46 17.00 13.03
CA SER A 170 11.82 16.91 12.45
C SER A 170 12.03 15.55 11.78
N SER A 171 13.19 15.34 11.19
CA SER A 171 13.60 14.05 10.61
C SER A 171 13.91 12.96 11.66
N ASP A 172 13.99 13.29 12.95
CA ASP A 172 14.18 12.33 14.02
C ASP A 172 12.84 11.71 14.44
N ALA A 173 12.62 10.44 14.08
CA ALA A 173 11.42 9.69 14.45
C ALA A 173 11.22 9.54 15.98
N THR A 174 12.26 9.76 16.80
CA THR A 174 12.15 9.68 18.25
C THR A 174 11.68 10.99 18.91
N GLY A 175 11.51 12.04 18.11
CA GLY A 175 11.10 13.37 18.54
C GLY A 175 9.60 13.50 18.83
N THR A 176 9.14 14.75 18.77
CA THR A 176 7.72 15.11 18.93
C THR A 176 6.99 15.07 17.59
N TYR A 177 5.67 14.99 17.66
CA TYR A 177 4.78 14.96 16.50
C TYR A 177 3.64 15.95 16.67
N TYR A 178 3.23 16.60 15.62
CA TYR A 178 1.91 17.21 15.49
C TYR A 178 0.88 16.09 15.32
N ILE A 179 -0.11 16.05 16.19
CA ILE A 179 -1.16 15.02 16.25
C ILE A 179 -2.43 15.60 15.68
N TYR A 180 -3.04 14.89 14.76
CA TYR A 180 -4.31 15.23 14.12
C TYR A 180 -5.23 14.03 14.12
N ASP A 181 -6.50 14.25 14.47
CA ASP A 181 -7.52 13.22 14.46
C ASP A 181 -8.64 13.67 13.52
N PHE A 182 -8.99 12.80 12.57
CA PHE A 182 -9.94 13.09 11.52
C PHE A 182 -11.10 12.11 11.55
N GLN A 183 -12.32 12.60 11.60
CA GLN A 183 -13.51 11.80 11.38
C GLN A 183 -13.86 11.80 9.88
N LEU A 184 -13.16 10.99 9.10
CA LEU A 184 -13.35 10.93 7.65
C LEU A 184 -14.61 10.15 7.25
N THR A 185 -15.12 9.29 8.12
CA THR A 185 -16.34 8.52 7.93
C THR A 185 -17.10 8.34 9.24
N MET A 186 -18.41 8.15 9.13
CA MET A 186 -19.28 7.80 10.26
C MET A 186 -19.41 6.27 10.43
N GLN A 187 -18.78 5.48 9.58
CA GLN A 187 -18.79 4.03 9.57
C GLN A 187 -17.39 3.48 9.86
N PHE A 188 -17.24 2.17 9.94
CA PHE A 188 -15.99 1.52 10.29
C PHE A 188 -14.97 1.65 9.14
N PRO A 189 -13.81 2.33 9.34
CA PRO A 189 -12.72 2.36 8.36
C PRO A 189 -11.94 1.04 8.42
N ASP A 190 -11.55 0.52 7.27
CA ASP A 190 -10.79 -0.73 7.13
C ASP A 190 -9.63 -0.51 6.15
N LYS A 191 -8.46 -1.04 6.47
CA LYS A 191 -7.25 -1.04 5.65
C LYS A 191 -6.85 0.34 5.09
N PRO A 192 -6.69 1.37 5.93
CA PRO A 192 -6.24 2.67 5.47
C PRO A 192 -4.83 2.58 4.87
N ARG A 193 -4.63 3.31 3.76
CA ARG A 193 -3.34 3.41 3.06
C ARG A 193 -2.97 4.85 2.90
N LEU A 194 -1.78 5.20 3.39
CA LEU A 194 -1.24 6.54 3.37
C LEU A 194 -0.32 6.73 2.15
N ALA A 195 -0.43 7.88 1.48
CA ALA A 195 0.42 8.26 0.36
C ALA A 195 0.85 9.72 0.46
N LEU A 196 2.01 10.02 -0.12
CA LEU A 196 2.56 11.36 -0.26
C LEU A 196 2.31 11.86 -1.68
N TRP A 197 1.75 13.07 -1.78
CA TRP A 197 1.75 13.88 -2.99
C TRP A 197 2.15 15.32 -2.65
N PRO A 198 2.60 16.14 -3.59
CA PRO A 198 3.09 17.47 -3.24
C PRO A 198 2.05 18.38 -2.56
N ASP A 199 0.78 18.24 -2.92
CA ASP A 199 -0.32 19.08 -2.45
C ASP A 199 -1.05 18.56 -1.21
N ALA A 200 -0.92 17.25 -0.90
CA ALA A 200 -1.62 16.64 0.22
C ALA A 200 -0.95 15.35 0.70
N TYR A 201 -1.29 14.93 1.92
CA TYR A 201 -1.24 13.52 2.30
C TYR A 201 -2.58 12.88 1.92
N TYR A 202 -2.53 11.73 1.25
CA TYR A 202 -3.75 11.03 0.83
C TYR A 202 -3.96 9.78 1.65
N ILE A 203 -5.20 9.52 2.02
CA ILE A 203 -5.62 8.27 2.67
C ILE A 203 -6.72 7.64 1.84
N SER A 204 -6.53 6.39 1.42
CA SER A 204 -7.61 5.56 0.91
C SER A 204 -7.96 4.47 1.90
N GLN A 205 -9.25 4.12 2.00
CA GLN A 205 -9.76 3.11 2.93
C GLN A 205 -11.03 2.47 2.42
N ASP A 206 -11.27 1.23 2.82
CA ASP A 206 -12.58 0.60 2.71
C ASP A 206 -13.46 1.07 3.86
N VAL A 207 -14.74 1.28 3.61
CA VAL A 207 -15.72 1.67 4.62
C VAL A 207 -16.70 0.52 4.78
N LEU A 208 -16.79 -0.03 6.00
CA LEU A 208 -17.61 -1.17 6.33
C LEU A 208 -18.78 -0.78 7.24
N ASP A 209 -19.87 -1.51 7.14
CA ASP A 209 -20.92 -1.44 8.15
C ASP A 209 -20.33 -1.75 9.53
N PRO A 210 -20.55 -0.91 10.54
CA PRO A 210 -19.89 -1.06 11.84
C PRO A 210 -20.30 -2.33 12.61
N THR A 211 -21.47 -2.88 12.32
CA THR A 211 -22.00 -4.07 13.00
C THR A 211 -21.67 -5.35 12.24
N THR A 212 -22.02 -5.39 10.97
CA THR A 212 -21.89 -6.59 10.12
C THR A 212 -20.52 -6.76 9.50
N LYS A 213 -19.71 -5.69 9.49
CA LYS A 213 -18.41 -5.60 8.78
C LYS A 213 -18.52 -5.89 7.27
N VAL A 214 -19.70 -5.70 6.70
CA VAL A 214 -19.92 -5.81 5.27
C VAL A 214 -19.45 -4.53 4.58
N PHE A 215 -18.69 -4.68 3.49
CA PHE A 215 -18.22 -3.56 2.66
C PHE A 215 -19.40 -2.71 2.18
N GLN A 216 -19.28 -1.39 2.34
CA GLN A 216 -20.28 -0.42 1.92
C GLN A 216 -19.77 0.41 0.73
N ARG A 217 -18.54 0.91 0.82
CA ARG A 217 -17.91 1.77 -0.18
C ARG A 217 -16.42 1.86 0.02
N SER A 218 -15.70 2.31 -0.99
CA SER A 218 -14.34 2.81 -0.83
C SER A 218 -14.34 4.32 -0.65
N GLN A 219 -13.31 4.85 0.00
CA GLN A 219 -13.14 6.27 0.23
C GLN A 219 -11.68 6.68 0.00
N VAL A 220 -11.48 7.87 -0.53
CA VAL A 220 -10.17 8.53 -0.60
C VAL A 220 -10.30 9.96 -0.10
N CYS A 221 -9.36 10.39 0.73
CA CYS A 221 -9.32 11.71 1.32
C CYS A 221 -7.95 12.35 1.12
N ALA A 222 -7.94 13.63 0.74
CA ALA A 222 -6.78 14.51 0.81
C ALA A 222 -6.76 15.20 2.18
N LEU A 223 -5.61 15.22 2.84
CA LEU A 223 -5.35 15.93 4.09
C LEU A 223 -4.42 17.10 3.79
N GLN A 224 -4.73 18.30 4.26
CA GLN A 224 -4.00 19.53 3.94
C GLN A 224 -2.56 19.50 4.50
N ARG A 225 -1.62 18.96 3.70
CA ARG A 225 -0.24 18.69 4.08
C ARG A 225 0.49 19.91 4.65
N ASP A 226 0.43 21.06 3.96
CA ASP A 226 1.15 22.26 4.38
C ASP A 226 0.69 22.77 5.76
N ALA A 227 -0.63 22.70 6.03
CA ALA A 227 -1.19 23.05 7.33
C ALA A 227 -0.75 22.06 8.42
N MET A 228 -0.67 20.77 8.10
CA MET A 228 -0.19 19.73 9.03
C MET A 228 1.30 19.89 9.34
N LEU A 229 2.12 20.21 8.34
CA LEU A 229 3.56 20.48 8.52
C LEU A 229 3.81 21.73 9.38
N ALA A 230 2.95 22.74 9.24
CA ALA A 230 3.03 23.98 10.02
C ALA A 230 2.49 23.84 11.45
N GLY A 231 1.93 22.69 11.84
CA GLY A 231 1.32 22.51 13.16
C GLY A 231 0.08 23.36 13.38
N VAL A 232 -0.71 23.60 12.33
CA VAL A 232 -1.92 24.44 12.40
C VAL A 232 -2.95 23.78 13.31
N GLY A 233 -3.57 24.55 14.19
CA GLY A 233 -4.48 24.08 15.24
C GLY A 233 -5.86 23.63 14.73
N ASN A 234 -6.68 23.15 15.68
CA ASN A 234 -8.00 22.58 15.46
C ASN A 234 -8.90 23.39 14.52
N GLY A 235 -9.64 22.68 13.65
CA GLY A 235 -10.60 23.26 12.75
C GLY A 235 -10.02 24.02 11.54
N ASN A 236 -8.69 24.13 11.46
CA ASN A 236 -8.01 24.86 10.39
C ASN A 236 -7.17 23.94 9.47
N VAL A 237 -7.16 22.63 9.70
CA VAL A 237 -6.60 21.64 8.78
C VAL A 237 -7.75 20.99 8.03
N ASN A 238 -7.84 21.28 6.74
CA ASN A 238 -8.93 20.80 5.90
C ASN A 238 -8.69 19.36 5.43
N THR A 239 -9.78 18.65 5.18
CA THR A 239 -9.82 17.38 4.45
C THR A 239 -10.86 17.47 3.34
N ILE A 240 -10.56 16.80 2.22
CA ILE A 240 -11.46 16.72 1.07
C ILE A 240 -11.55 15.25 0.71
N CYS A 241 -12.75 14.65 0.79
CA CYS A 241 -12.96 13.24 0.55
C CYS A 241 -13.88 13.01 -0.64
N PHE A 242 -13.62 11.91 -1.35
CA PHE A 242 -14.51 11.32 -2.34
C PHE A 242 -14.80 9.85 -1.97
N GLN A 243 -16.00 9.40 -2.28
CA GLN A 243 -16.47 8.05 -2.00
C GLN A 243 -16.84 7.35 -3.30
N GLY A 244 -16.38 6.12 -3.48
CA GLY A 244 -16.83 5.23 -4.55
C GLY A 244 -18.10 4.49 -4.14
N SER A 245 -18.90 4.08 -5.12
CA SER A 245 -20.03 3.20 -4.88
C SER A 245 -19.57 1.79 -4.49
N ILE A 246 -20.53 0.95 -4.08
CA ILE A 246 -20.26 -0.46 -3.75
C ILE A 246 -19.68 -1.25 -4.95
N SER A 247 -19.81 -0.75 -6.16
CA SER A 247 -19.26 -1.37 -7.38
C SER A 247 -17.77 -1.05 -7.61
N LEU A 248 -17.19 -0.14 -6.81
CA LEU A 248 -15.80 0.29 -6.89
C LEU A 248 -15.05 -0.04 -5.59
N PRO A 249 -14.78 -1.34 -5.30
CA PRO A 249 -14.11 -1.72 -4.07
C PRO A 249 -12.64 -1.33 -4.08
N THR A 250 -12.13 -0.98 -2.90
CA THR A 250 -10.71 -0.81 -2.56
C THR A 250 -9.95 0.14 -3.49
N PHE A 251 -10.11 1.44 -3.23
CA PHE A 251 -9.22 2.46 -3.79
C PHE A 251 -7.82 2.35 -3.20
N VAL A 252 -6.81 2.58 -4.05
CA VAL A 252 -5.41 2.67 -3.63
C VAL A 252 -4.81 3.96 -4.18
N VAL A 253 -4.34 4.79 -3.28
CA VAL A 253 -3.66 6.05 -3.59
C VAL A 253 -2.23 5.81 -4.05
N THR A 254 -1.72 6.70 -4.89
CA THR A 254 -0.35 6.67 -5.40
C THR A 254 0.58 7.46 -4.49
N SER A 255 1.74 6.92 -4.16
CA SER A 255 2.73 7.61 -3.34
C SER A 255 3.93 8.05 -4.18
N LEU A 256 4.27 9.32 -4.10
CA LEU A 256 5.49 9.86 -4.71
C LEU A 256 6.73 9.23 -4.08
N GLU A 257 7.60 8.70 -4.90
CA GLU A 257 8.97 8.25 -4.54
C GLU A 257 10.00 9.15 -5.22
N GLY A 258 11.16 9.33 -4.58
CA GLY A 258 12.24 10.20 -5.07
C GLY A 258 12.00 11.68 -4.85
N GLN A 259 12.95 12.50 -5.35
CA GLN A 259 12.98 13.95 -5.13
C GLN A 259 12.40 14.75 -6.30
N THR A 260 12.23 14.13 -7.47
CA THR A 260 11.70 14.80 -8.65
C THR A 260 10.17 14.90 -8.52
N LEU A 261 9.70 16.12 -8.41
CA LEU A 261 8.25 16.39 -8.31
C LEU A 261 7.52 15.98 -9.59
N PRO A 262 6.24 15.62 -9.51
CA PRO A 262 5.37 15.53 -10.67
C PRO A 262 5.37 16.84 -11.46
N PRO A 263 4.98 16.83 -12.74
CA PRO A 263 4.73 18.05 -13.50
C PRO A 263 3.85 19.04 -12.74
N ALA A 264 4.07 20.34 -12.92
CA ALA A 264 3.30 21.36 -12.22
C ALA A 264 1.80 21.25 -12.51
N GLY A 265 1.00 21.09 -11.45
CA GLY A 265 -0.45 20.90 -11.55
C GLY A 265 -0.89 19.46 -11.79
N GLU A 266 0.04 18.50 -11.76
CA GLU A 266 -0.29 17.09 -11.82
C GLU A 266 -1.14 16.68 -10.61
N VAL A 267 -2.21 15.96 -10.87
CA VAL A 267 -3.17 15.50 -9.88
C VAL A 267 -2.75 14.19 -9.23
N GLU A 268 -3.30 13.86 -8.09
CA GLU A 268 -3.15 12.54 -7.49
C GLU A 268 -3.86 11.46 -8.30
N PHE A 269 -3.23 10.29 -8.45
CA PHE A 269 -3.79 9.13 -9.13
C PHE A 269 -4.31 8.10 -8.14
N VAL A 270 -5.57 7.72 -8.29
CA VAL A 270 -6.20 6.68 -7.49
C VAL A 270 -6.49 5.47 -8.38
N TRP A 271 -6.17 4.27 -7.89
CA TRP A 271 -6.29 3.03 -8.63
C TRP A 271 -7.27 2.07 -7.97
N GLN A 272 -7.94 1.28 -8.80
CA GLN A 272 -8.88 0.28 -8.33
C GLN A 272 -8.86 -0.93 -9.27
N LEU A 273 -8.71 -2.11 -8.71
CA LEU A 273 -8.80 -3.36 -9.47
C LEU A 273 -10.29 -3.73 -9.66
N ASP A 274 -10.79 -3.63 -10.89
CA ASP A 274 -12.17 -3.98 -11.19
C ASP A 274 -12.32 -5.49 -11.39
N GLN A 275 -12.91 -6.13 -10.41
CA GLN A 275 -13.12 -7.57 -10.36
C GLN A 275 -14.61 -7.93 -10.36
N ARG A 276 -15.42 -7.24 -11.11
CA ARG A 276 -16.84 -7.58 -11.23
C ARG A 276 -17.00 -8.92 -11.96
N PRO A 277 -17.15 -10.06 -11.25
CA PRO A 277 -17.05 -11.40 -11.84
C PRO A 277 -18.12 -11.71 -12.90
N ASN A 278 -19.22 -10.95 -12.90
CA ASN A 278 -20.33 -11.15 -13.84
C ASN A 278 -20.19 -10.37 -15.15
N GLN A 279 -19.12 -9.58 -15.35
CA GLN A 279 -18.96 -8.73 -16.52
C GLN A 279 -17.73 -9.08 -17.39
N GLY A 280 -16.94 -10.09 -17.00
CA GLY A 280 -15.77 -10.53 -17.76
C GLY A 280 -14.67 -9.44 -17.86
N LYS A 281 -14.70 -8.44 -16.97
CA LYS A 281 -13.82 -7.27 -17.04
C LYS A 281 -12.66 -7.46 -16.07
N ASN A 282 -11.48 -7.66 -16.60
CA ASN A 282 -10.22 -7.56 -15.90
C ASN A 282 -9.66 -6.16 -16.18
N ASN A 283 -10.18 -5.14 -15.50
CA ASN A 283 -9.70 -3.77 -15.66
C ASN A 283 -8.94 -3.32 -14.43
N LEU A 284 -7.94 -2.50 -14.65
CA LEU A 284 -7.41 -1.60 -13.66
C LEU A 284 -7.99 -0.21 -13.94
N ASN A 285 -8.84 0.26 -13.07
CA ASN A 285 -9.43 1.59 -13.18
C ASN A 285 -8.48 2.61 -12.57
N SER A 286 -8.30 3.74 -13.26
CA SER A 286 -7.60 4.91 -12.73
C SER A 286 -8.55 6.09 -12.60
N PHE A 287 -8.31 6.88 -11.56
CA PHE A 287 -9.03 8.12 -11.27
C PHE A 287 -8.02 9.24 -11.07
N GLN A 288 -8.43 10.47 -11.33
CA GLN A 288 -7.64 11.67 -11.11
C GLN A 288 -8.31 12.50 -10.02
N PHE A 289 -7.60 12.76 -8.93
CA PHE A 289 -8.09 13.55 -7.81
C PHE A 289 -7.40 14.92 -7.80
N HIS A 290 -8.13 15.95 -8.19
CA HIS A 290 -7.70 17.34 -8.14
C HIS A 290 -8.18 17.99 -6.84
N VAL A 291 -7.27 18.62 -6.11
CA VAL A 291 -7.54 19.35 -4.87
C VAL A 291 -7.45 20.87 -5.11
N ASP A 292 -8.45 21.62 -4.67
CA ASP A 292 -8.42 23.08 -4.58
C ASP A 292 -8.55 23.50 -3.12
N TRP A 293 -7.42 23.75 -2.45
CA TRP A 293 -7.41 24.18 -1.05
C TRP A 293 -7.96 25.60 -0.85
N SER A 294 -7.98 26.44 -1.89
CA SER A 294 -8.54 27.80 -1.84
C SER A 294 -10.07 27.81 -1.89
N ASN A 295 -10.65 26.83 -2.59
CA ASN A 295 -12.08 26.57 -2.63
C ASN A 295 -12.35 25.06 -2.67
N PRO A 296 -12.38 24.38 -1.52
CA PRO A 296 -12.50 22.92 -1.44
C PRO A 296 -13.65 22.31 -2.23
N ASN A 297 -14.74 23.06 -2.44
CA ASN A 297 -15.88 22.60 -3.24
C ASN A 297 -15.61 22.52 -4.75
N ASN A 298 -14.51 23.11 -5.23
CA ASN A 298 -14.05 22.98 -6.62
C ASN A 298 -13.18 21.72 -6.83
N SER A 299 -12.82 21.02 -5.77
CA SER A 299 -12.07 19.78 -5.89
C SER A 299 -12.88 18.72 -6.63
N THR A 300 -12.21 17.91 -7.43
CA THR A 300 -12.88 16.92 -8.28
C THR A 300 -12.16 15.56 -8.23
N MET A 301 -12.92 14.49 -8.38
CA MET A 301 -12.38 13.17 -8.67
C MET A 301 -13.04 12.65 -9.96
N THR A 302 -12.25 12.56 -11.02
CA THR A 302 -12.72 12.14 -12.35
C THR A 302 -12.28 10.71 -12.66
N GLY A 303 -13.04 10.00 -13.47
CA GLY A 303 -12.82 8.59 -13.79
C GLY A 303 -14.10 7.77 -13.57
N PRO A 304 -14.04 6.44 -13.66
CA PRO A 304 -12.84 5.65 -13.96
C PRO A 304 -12.40 5.69 -15.42
N VAL A 305 -11.08 5.69 -15.66
CA VAL A 305 -10.50 5.29 -16.94
C VAL A 305 -10.15 3.82 -16.83
N ALA A 306 -10.80 2.99 -17.60
CA ALA A 306 -10.64 1.53 -17.57
C ALA A 306 -9.43 1.12 -18.41
N ASN A 307 -8.40 0.58 -17.76
CA ASN A 307 -7.21 0.02 -18.39
C ASN A 307 -7.34 -1.50 -18.45
N LEU A 308 -7.48 -2.05 -19.65
CA LEU A 308 -7.64 -3.50 -19.83
C LEU A 308 -6.35 -4.23 -19.47
N LEU A 309 -6.45 -5.14 -18.52
CA LEU A 309 -5.35 -6.02 -18.12
C LEU A 309 -5.33 -7.31 -18.96
N PRO A 310 -4.14 -7.95 -19.12
CA PRO A 310 -4.10 -9.32 -19.60
C PRO A 310 -4.95 -10.22 -18.70
N ALA A 311 -5.76 -11.09 -19.32
CA ALA A 311 -6.69 -11.95 -18.59
C ALA A 311 -6.04 -12.69 -17.41
N TYR A 312 -6.75 -12.75 -16.29
CA TYR A 312 -6.30 -13.45 -15.09
C TYR A 312 -7.51 -13.95 -14.27
N THR A 313 -7.22 -14.77 -13.30
CA THR A 313 -8.13 -15.16 -12.23
C THR A 313 -7.50 -14.74 -10.91
N ASP A 314 -8.32 -14.22 -10.02
CA ASP A 314 -7.87 -13.79 -8.69
C ASP A 314 -7.23 -14.93 -7.92
N ALA A 315 -6.19 -14.60 -7.16
CA ALA A 315 -5.60 -15.58 -6.28
C ALA A 315 -6.65 -16.11 -5.30
N CYS A 316 -6.65 -17.44 -5.12
CA CYS A 316 -7.54 -18.09 -4.17
C CYS A 316 -9.04 -17.87 -4.43
N ASN A 317 -9.43 -17.50 -5.65
CA ASN A 317 -10.81 -17.18 -5.99
C ASN A 317 -11.41 -16.15 -5.02
N ASN A 318 -10.87 -14.96 -5.03
CA ASN A 318 -11.11 -13.80 -4.17
C ASN A 318 -10.65 -14.01 -2.73
N PHE A 319 -11.57 -14.03 -1.77
CA PHE A 319 -11.27 -14.12 -0.34
C PHE A 319 -11.09 -15.55 0.19
N LYS A 320 -11.19 -16.57 -0.65
CA LYS A 320 -11.06 -17.94 -0.15
C LYS A 320 -9.61 -18.26 0.20
N PRO A 321 -9.33 -18.79 1.39
CA PRO A 321 -7.98 -19.25 1.72
C PRO A 321 -7.60 -20.42 0.82
N CYS A 322 -6.38 -20.38 0.27
CA CYS A 322 -5.91 -21.45 -0.62
C CYS A 322 -4.41 -21.75 -0.52
N VAL A 323 -3.63 -20.93 0.20
CA VAL A 323 -2.19 -21.11 0.28
C VAL A 323 -1.86 -22.19 1.30
N PRO A 324 -1.32 -23.35 0.87
CA PRO A 324 -1.00 -24.46 1.77
C PRO A 324 0.27 -24.18 2.58
N GLN A 325 0.40 -24.91 3.70
CA GLN A 325 1.55 -24.86 4.59
C GLN A 325 1.95 -26.29 5.02
N PRO A 326 3.22 -26.56 5.36
CA PRO A 326 3.64 -27.85 5.89
C PRO A 326 2.99 -28.18 7.25
N GLY A 327 2.71 -29.44 7.49
CA GLY A 327 2.32 -29.97 8.82
C GLY A 327 0.99 -29.45 9.38
N THR A 328 0.14 -28.83 8.57
CA THR A 328 -1.19 -28.37 8.97
C THR A 328 -2.18 -28.43 7.81
N THR A 329 -3.47 -28.56 8.11
CA THR A 329 -4.56 -28.42 7.14
C THR A 329 -5.03 -26.97 7.01
N ASN A 330 -4.52 -26.05 7.85
CA ASN A 330 -4.84 -24.64 7.76
C ASN A 330 -4.21 -24.05 6.49
N VAL A 331 -5.03 -23.43 5.64
CA VAL A 331 -4.61 -22.73 4.41
C VAL A 331 -4.77 -21.23 4.61
N LEU A 332 -3.86 -20.44 4.03
CA LEU A 332 -3.82 -18.99 4.22
C LEU A 332 -4.54 -18.25 3.09
N GLN A 333 -5.02 -17.05 3.41
CA GLN A 333 -5.64 -16.14 2.47
C GLN A 333 -4.58 -15.51 1.54
N GLY A 334 -4.90 -15.39 0.25
CA GLY A 334 -3.96 -14.94 -0.78
C GLY A 334 -4.18 -13.52 -1.29
N TRP A 335 -5.19 -12.79 -0.76
CA TRP A 335 -5.49 -11.37 -1.10
C TRP A 335 -5.51 -11.09 -2.61
N GLY A 336 -6.26 -11.88 -3.38
CA GLY A 336 -6.33 -11.75 -4.84
C GLY A 336 -7.27 -10.67 -5.35
N ASP A 337 -8.04 -10.06 -4.48
CA ASP A 337 -9.14 -9.14 -4.81
C ASP A 337 -8.72 -7.67 -4.90
N ARG A 338 -7.44 -7.35 -4.67
CA ARG A 338 -6.95 -5.98 -4.57
C ARG A 338 -5.50 -5.81 -4.98
N LEU A 339 -5.09 -4.58 -5.29
CA LEU A 339 -3.69 -4.21 -5.31
C LEU A 339 -3.09 -4.36 -3.91
N THR A 340 -1.88 -4.92 -3.81
CA THR A 340 -1.20 -5.15 -2.54
C THR A 340 0.01 -4.22 -2.39
N GLY A 341 0.36 -3.91 -1.14
CA GLY A 341 1.43 -2.95 -0.84
C GLY A 341 1.06 -1.51 -1.21
N ARG A 342 2.06 -0.74 -1.54
CA ARG A 342 1.91 0.63 -2.08
C ARG A 342 1.82 0.60 -3.59
N VAL A 343 1.13 1.58 -4.16
CA VAL A 343 1.29 2.01 -5.54
C VAL A 343 2.26 3.18 -5.51
N THR A 344 3.37 3.09 -6.22
CA THR A 344 4.42 4.11 -6.18
C THR A 344 4.59 4.79 -7.53
N TYR A 345 4.75 6.11 -7.48
CA TYR A 345 4.97 6.99 -8.63
C TYR A 345 6.38 7.54 -8.59
N ARG A 346 6.97 7.67 -9.77
CA ARG A 346 8.25 8.33 -9.95
C ARG A 346 8.27 9.15 -11.24
N ASN A 347 8.78 10.38 -11.15
CA ASN A 347 9.07 11.23 -12.31
C ASN A 347 10.54 11.11 -12.69
N PHE A 348 10.81 10.62 -13.91
CA PHE A 348 12.15 10.51 -14.49
C PHE A 348 12.54 11.70 -15.37
N GLY A 349 11.73 12.78 -15.38
CA GLY A 349 11.93 13.98 -16.18
C GLY A 349 11.52 13.81 -17.65
N THR A 350 11.81 12.67 -18.26
CA THR A 350 11.42 12.37 -19.66
C THR A 350 10.17 11.51 -19.76
N TYR A 351 9.79 10.85 -18.69
CA TYR A 351 8.57 10.08 -18.54
C TYR A 351 8.22 9.93 -17.06
N GLU A 352 7.00 9.59 -16.80
CA GLU A 352 6.48 9.26 -15.48
C GLU A 352 6.19 7.77 -15.42
N SER A 353 6.38 7.17 -14.26
CA SER A 353 6.16 5.74 -14.02
C SER A 353 5.33 5.52 -12.77
N VAL A 354 4.40 4.57 -12.85
CA VAL A 354 3.66 4.06 -11.68
C VAL A 354 3.82 2.55 -11.65
N VAL A 355 4.32 2.02 -10.53
CA VAL A 355 4.47 0.58 -10.34
C VAL A 355 3.51 0.06 -9.27
N MET A 356 2.95 -1.13 -9.53
CA MET A 356 1.99 -1.78 -8.65
C MET A 356 1.97 -3.29 -8.85
N ASN A 357 1.38 -4.00 -7.89
CA ASN A 357 1.26 -5.45 -7.96
C ASN A 357 -0.03 -5.97 -7.30
N HIS A 358 -0.41 -7.19 -7.65
CA HIS A 358 -1.45 -7.95 -6.97
C HIS A 358 -1.23 -9.46 -7.11
N SER A 359 -1.98 -10.23 -6.33
CA SER A 359 -1.94 -11.69 -6.37
C SER A 359 -2.93 -12.24 -7.38
N ILE A 360 -2.48 -13.15 -8.25
CA ILE A 360 -3.30 -13.84 -9.24
C ILE A 360 -3.23 -15.36 -9.07
N THR A 361 -4.15 -16.10 -9.67
CA THR A 361 -4.02 -17.54 -9.88
C THR A 361 -3.21 -17.82 -11.15
N ARG A 362 -2.10 -18.53 -11.01
CA ARG A 362 -1.32 -19.10 -12.11
C ARG A 362 -1.67 -20.57 -12.25
N THR A 363 -2.26 -20.93 -13.39
CA THR A 363 -2.56 -22.34 -13.73
C THR A 363 -1.54 -22.86 -14.73
N THR A 364 -0.97 -24.02 -14.42
CA THR A 364 -0.05 -24.78 -15.29
C THR A 364 -0.41 -26.26 -15.25
N THR A 365 0.30 -27.10 -16.00
CA THR A 365 0.16 -28.57 -15.92
C THR A 365 0.41 -29.12 -14.52
N ALA A 366 1.20 -28.40 -13.68
CA ALA A 366 1.46 -28.77 -12.28
C ALA A 366 0.38 -28.26 -11.29
N GLY A 367 -0.75 -27.76 -11.78
CA GLY A 367 -1.87 -27.25 -10.97
C GLY A 367 -1.92 -25.72 -10.87
N SER A 368 -2.88 -25.26 -10.06
CA SER A 368 -3.14 -23.83 -9.84
C SER A 368 -2.52 -23.36 -8.51
N ARG A 369 -1.98 -22.14 -8.48
CA ARG A 369 -1.35 -21.55 -7.29
C ARG A 369 -1.43 -20.01 -7.33
N ALA A 370 -1.30 -19.38 -6.17
CA ALA A 370 -1.12 -17.92 -6.11
C ALA A 370 0.24 -17.52 -6.67
N ALA A 371 0.27 -16.44 -7.44
CA ALA A 371 1.45 -15.84 -8.06
C ALA A 371 1.35 -14.32 -8.00
N ILE A 372 2.46 -13.61 -8.00
CA ILE A 372 2.46 -12.15 -8.06
C ILE A 372 2.44 -11.71 -9.53
N ARG A 373 1.52 -10.82 -9.87
CA ARG A 373 1.56 -10.04 -11.10
C ARG A 373 1.93 -8.60 -10.76
N TRP A 374 2.87 -8.04 -11.52
CA TRP A 374 3.33 -6.67 -11.37
C TRP A 374 3.16 -5.90 -12.68
N TYR A 375 3.10 -4.59 -12.57
CA TYR A 375 2.90 -3.66 -13.68
C TYR A 375 3.80 -2.45 -13.51
N GLU A 376 4.27 -1.91 -14.64
CA GLU A 376 4.73 -0.55 -14.80
C GLU A 376 3.82 0.16 -15.78
N TYR A 377 3.18 1.21 -15.33
CA TYR A 377 2.42 2.13 -16.16
C TYR A 377 3.26 3.36 -16.43
N ARG A 378 3.17 3.91 -17.64
CA ARG A 378 3.75 5.19 -18.00
C ARG A 378 2.68 6.17 -18.40
N THR A 379 3.01 7.49 -18.34
CA THR A 379 2.05 8.58 -18.62
C THR A 379 0.74 8.42 -17.83
N PRO A 380 0.74 8.64 -16.50
CA PRO A 380 -0.40 8.30 -15.65
C PRO A 380 -1.68 9.08 -15.98
N LEU A 381 -1.60 10.27 -16.60
CA LEU A 381 -2.78 10.99 -17.10
C LEU A 381 -3.53 10.22 -18.19
N THR A 382 -2.81 9.47 -19.02
CA THR A 382 -3.34 8.55 -20.02
C THR A 382 -2.67 7.20 -19.87
N PRO A 383 -3.03 6.41 -18.82
CA PRO A 383 -2.23 5.28 -18.39
C PRO A 383 -2.02 4.23 -19.49
N VAL A 384 -0.77 3.90 -19.76
CA VAL A 384 -0.40 2.83 -20.69
C VAL A 384 0.47 1.82 -19.95
N ILE A 385 0.10 0.54 -20.04
CA ILE A 385 0.97 -0.53 -19.53
C ILE A 385 2.25 -0.53 -20.37
N PHE A 386 3.34 -0.08 -19.78
CA PHE A 386 4.65 -0.14 -20.42
C PHE A 386 5.20 -1.58 -20.36
N GLN A 387 5.07 -2.22 -19.20
CA GLN A 387 5.40 -3.63 -19.02
C GLN A 387 4.61 -4.28 -17.90
N THR A 388 4.51 -5.60 -17.96
CA THR A 388 3.90 -6.44 -16.93
C THR A 388 4.53 -7.82 -16.92
N GLY A 389 4.63 -8.43 -15.76
CA GLY A 389 5.18 -9.76 -15.59
C GLY A 389 4.48 -10.56 -14.50
N VAL A 390 4.76 -11.86 -14.45
CA VAL A 390 4.24 -12.78 -13.44
C VAL A 390 5.39 -13.52 -12.78
N ILE A 391 5.47 -13.43 -11.45
CA ILE A 391 6.48 -14.14 -10.64
C ILE A 391 5.89 -15.48 -10.20
N SER A 392 6.31 -16.56 -10.87
CA SER A 392 5.87 -17.93 -10.60
C SER A 392 6.87 -18.94 -11.19
N PRO A 393 8.16 -18.93 -10.76
CA PRO A 393 9.20 -19.78 -11.37
C PRO A 393 9.05 -21.28 -11.05
N ASP A 394 8.36 -21.62 -9.98
CA ASP A 394 8.16 -22.99 -9.52
C ASP A 394 6.73 -23.26 -9.04
N THR A 395 6.49 -24.35 -8.30
CA THR A 395 5.17 -24.73 -7.76
C THR A 395 4.82 -24.11 -6.42
N THR A 396 5.69 -23.26 -5.86
CA THR A 396 5.46 -22.54 -4.59
C THR A 396 4.48 -21.39 -4.81
N TYR A 397 3.55 -21.20 -3.88
CA TYR A 397 2.61 -20.07 -3.86
C TYR A 397 3.35 -18.78 -3.51
N ARG A 398 2.96 -17.66 -4.13
CA ARG A 398 3.47 -16.30 -3.90
C ARG A 398 2.32 -15.34 -3.76
N TRP A 399 2.31 -14.55 -2.68
CA TRP A 399 1.24 -13.59 -2.41
C TRP A 399 1.75 -12.44 -1.52
N ASN A 400 0.90 -11.44 -1.30
CA ASN A 400 1.14 -10.30 -0.41
C ASN A 400 2.41 -9.54 -0.80
N GLY A 401 2.43 -9.04 -2.05
CA GLY A 401 3.58 -8.34 -2.61
C GLY A 401 3.67 -6.88 -2.18
N GLY A 402 4.91 -6.38 -2.01
CA GLY A 402 5.26 -4.97 -1.95
C GLY A 402 6.24 -4.66 -3.07
N ILE A 403 6.05 -3.53 -3.76
CA ILE A 403 6.82 -3.10 -4.94
C ILE A 403 7.33 -1.67 -4.78
N ALA A 404 8.49 -1.37 -5.33
CA ALA A 404 9.01 -0.03 -5.51
C ALA A 404 9.90 0.05 -6.76
N GLN A 405 10.21 1.27 -7.19
CA GLN A 405 11.11 1.57 -8.31
C GLN A 405 12.14 2.61 -7.88
N ASP A 406 13.42 2.42 -8.22
CA ASP A 406 14.49 3.34 -7.88
C ASP A 406 14.71 4.45 -8.93
N GLN A 407 15.70 5.34 -8.69
CA GLN A 407 16.02 6.43 -9.60
C GLN A 407 16.59 5.99 -10.97
N PHE A 408 17.02 4.75 -11.10
CA PHE A 408 17.55 4.18 -12.36
C PHE A 408 16.44 3.45 -13.15
N GLY A 409 15.25 3.32 -12.58
CA GLY A 409 14.14 2.60 -13.17
C GLY A 409 14.17 1.10 -12.87
N ASP A 410 15.04 0.65 -11.96
CA ASP A 410 15.06 -0.72 -11.49
C ASP A 410 13.88 -0.96 -10.57
N ILE A 411 13.23 -2.12 -10.70
CA ILE A 411 12.00 -2.47 -9.95
C ILE A 411 12.28 -3.68 -9.07
N ALA A 412 11.86 -3.63 -7.82
CA ALA A 412 11.90 -4.79 -6.95
C ALA A 412 10.50 -5.13 -6.39
N VAL A 413 10.24 -6.42 -6.26
CA VAL A 413 9.01 -6.95 -5.66
C VAL A 413 9.38 -7.95 -4.58
N GLY A 414 9.00 -7.65 -3.34
CA GLY A 414 9.10 -8.59 -2.22
C GLY A 414 7.74 -9.26 -1.97
N TYR A 415 7.72 -10.50 -1.49
CA TYR A 415 6.47 -11.26 -1.28
C TYR A 415 6.65 -12.42 -0.31
N ASN A 416 5.53 -12.96 0.16
CA ASN A 416 5.50 -14.21 0.90
C ASN A 416 5.52 -15.42 -0.03
N VAL A 417 6.10 -16.52 0.46
CA VAL A 417 6.11 -17.82 -0.21
C VAL A 417 5.67 -18.93 0.74
N SER A 418 4.92 -19.93 0.23
CA SER A 418 4.59 -21.15 0.95
C SER A 418 4.16 -22.28 0.00
N SER A 419 4.20 -23.52 0.47
CA SER A 419 3.61 -24.67 -0.19
C SER A 419 3.33 -25.79 0.83
N SER A 420 2.88 -26.95 0.41
CA SER A 420 2.75 -28.12 1.30
C SER A 420 4.09 -28.61 1.86
N THR A 421 5.22 -28.18 1.29
CA THR A 421 6.59 -28.58 1.68
C THR A 421 7.50 -27.40 2.03
N VAL A 422 7.05 -26.16 1.78
CA VAL A 422 7.78 -24.92 2.06
C VAL A 422 7.01 -24.13 3.10
N TYR A 423 7.61 -23.84 4.25
CA TYR A 423 7.01 -23.01 5.28
C TYR A 423 6.86 -21.56 4.83
N PRO A 424 5.87 -20.82 5.38
CA PRO A 424 5.69 -19.39 5.10
C PRO A 424 6.98 -18.61 5.38
N GLY A 425 7.58 -18.11 4.30
CA GLY A 425 8.82 -17.34 4.29
C GLY A 425 8.72 -16.09 3.45
N ILE A 426 9.84 -15.40 3.22
CA ILE A 426 9.93 -14.13 2.50
C ILE A 426 10.97 -14.26 1.40
N ARG A 427 10.60 -13.85 0.18
CA ARG A 427 11.51 -13.70 -0.98
C ARG A 427 11.31 -12.35 -1.64
N TYR A 428 12.24 -11.98 -2.51
CA TYR A 428 12.08 -10.89 -3.46
C TYR A 428 12.68 -11.25 -4.81
N ALA A 429 12.28 -10.52 -5.84
CA ALA A 429 12.85 -10.57 -7.17
C ALA A 429 13.02 -9.14 -7.70
N GLY A 430 14.03 -8.93 -8.51
CA GLY A 430 14.35 -7.67 -9.15
C GLY A 430 14.11 -7.72 -10.66
N HIS A 431 13.98 -6.53 -11.25
CA HIS A 431 13.99 -6.24 -12.68
C HIS A 431 14.86 -5.01 -12.90
N ALA A 432 16.06 -5.21 -13.43
CA ALA A 432 16.89 -4.08 -13.80
C ALA A 432 16.28 -3.34 -15.02
N SER A 433 16.41 -2.04 -15.06
CA SER A 433 15.86 -1.20 -16.16
C SER A 433 16.37 -1.61 -17.54
N THR A 434 17.48 -2.33 -17.59
CA THR A 434 18.09 -2.90 -18.81
C THR A 434 17.60 -4.31 -19.15
N ASP A 435 16.83 -4.93 -18.28
CA ASP A 435 16.32 -6.28 -18.49
C ASP A 435 15.24 -6.32 -19.57
N LYS A 436 14.99 -7.52 -20.09
CA LYS A 436 13.89 -7.73 -21.01
C LYS A 436 12.55 -7.42 -20.33
N ALA A 437 11.74 -6.58 -20.94
CA ALA A 437 10.46 -6.16 -20.41
C ALA A 437 9.60 -7.35 -19.94
N GLY A 438 8.98 -7.21 -18.75
CA GLY A 438 8.14 -8.21 -18.11
C GLY A 438 8.86 -9.38 -17.45
N MET A 439 10.20 -9.40 -17.49
CA MET A 439 11.01 -10.44 -16.84
C MET A 439 11.48 -9.97 -15.46
N MET A 440 11.50 -10.88 -14.51
CA MET A 440 12.20 -10.69 -13.23
C MET A 440 13.41 -11.60 -13.19
N GLU A 441 14.46 -11.14 -12.54
CA GLU A 441 15.65 -11.93 -12.21
C GLU A 441 15.30 -13.10 -11.29
N THR A 442 16.29 -13.94 -11.01
CA THR A 442 16.13 -15.07 -10.08
C THR A 442 15.76 -14.58 -8.70
N GLU A 443 14.78 -15.22 -8.09
CA GLU A 443 14.33 -14.90 -6.72
C GLU A 443 15.46 -15.06 -5.70
N ILE A 444 15.44 -14.17 -4.73
CA ILE A 444 16.34 -14.20 -3.58
C ILE A 444 15.53 -14.50 -2.33
N ASN A 445 16.04 -15.44 -1.55
CA ASN A 445 15.45 -15.82 -0.29
C ASN A 445 15.92 -14.86 0.82
N LEU A 446 15.01 -14.08 1.39
CA LEU A 446 15.31 -13.25 2.56
C LEU A 446 15.20 -14.04 3.86
N VAL A 447 14.13 -14.82 4.00
CA VAL A 447 13.89 -15.64 5.18
C VAL A 447 13.26 -16.96 4.76
N THR A 448 13.91 -18.05 5.11
CA THR A 448 13.30 -19.38 5.08
C THR A 448 12.45 -19.54 6.33
N GLY A 449 11.13 -19.68 6.19
CA GLY A 449 10.26 -20.04 7.29
C GLY A 449 10.58 -21.42 7.85
N ALA A 450 10.31 -21.64 9.13
CA ALA A 450 10.50 -22.94 9.81
C ALA A 450 9.25 -23.37 10.60
N GLY A 451 8.14 -22.64 10.44
CA GLY A 451 6.86 -22.94 11.08
C GLY A 451 5.67 -22.51 10.23
N SER A 452 4.49 -23.02 10.60
CA SER A 452 3.20 -22.73 9.99
C SER A 452 2.30 -21.97 10.93
N GLN A 453 1.40 -21.16 10.36
CA GLN A 453 0.26 -20.62 11.10
C GLN A 453 -0.74 -21.75 11.33
N THR A 454 -0.99 -22.08 12.60
CA THR A 454 -1.91 -23.13 13.02
C THR A 454 -3.24 -22.56 13.55
N GLY A 455 -4.16 -23.41 13.97
CA GLY A 455 -5.45 -22.97 14.48
C GLY A 455 -6.50 -22.74 13.39
N THR A 456 -7.53 -21.97 13.69
CA THR A 456 -8.69 -21.75 12.80
C THR A 456 -8.62 -20.45 12.00
N ASN A 457 -7.74 -19.51 12.41
CA ASN A 457 -7.54 -18.26 11.68
C ASN A 457 -6.82 -18.53 10.35
N LYS A 458 -7.36 -18.02 9.26
CA LYS A 458 -6.83 -18.15 7.91
C LYS A 458 -6.29 -16.84 7.35
N ASN A 459 -6.50 -15.75 8.08
CA ASN A 459 -6.01 -14.45 7.66
C ASN A 459 -4.48 -14.42 7.72
N TRP A 460 -3.90 -13.84 6.71
CA TRP A 460 -2.51 -13.45 6.64
C TRP A 460 -2.44 -11.92 6.60
N SER A 461 -1.28 -11.33 6.82
CA SER A 461 -1.07 -9.90 6.63
C SER A 461 -1.71 -9.41 5.32
N SER A 462 -2.45 -8.33 5.36
CA SER A 462 -3.16 -7.79 4.18
C SER A 462 -2.25 -6.97 3.28
N PHE A 463 -1.11 -6.51 3.81
CA PHE A 463 -0.06 -5.81 3.06
C PHE A 463 1.32 -6.01 3.66
N SER A 464 2.32 -5.74 2.84
CA SER A 464 3.72 -5.56 3.17
C SER A 464 4.23 -4.32 2.46
N THR A 465 5.31 -3.71 2.92
CA THR A 465 5.78 -2.47 2.31
C THR A 465 7.22 -2.56 1.84
N MET A 466 7.44 -2.00 0.66
CA MET A 466 8.74 -1.66 0.14
C MET A 466 8.84 -0.14 0.00
N SER A 467 9.99 0.44 0.32
CA SER A 467 10.27 1.87 0.18
C SER A 467 11.69 2.06 -0.33
N ILE A 468 11.95 3.21 -0.94
CA ILE A 468 13.29 3.59 -1.40
C ILE A 468 13.94 4.46 -0.31
N ASP A 469 15.25 4.33 -0.16
CA ASP A 469 16.07 5.17 0.71
C ASP A 469 16.10 6.61 0.17
N PRO A 470 15.62 7.61 0.93
CA PRO A 470 15.59 8.99 0.45
C PRO A 470 16.98 9.64 0.34
N VAL A 471 18.06 9.00 0.83
CA VAL A 471 19.42 9.54 0.79
C VAL A 471 20.11 9.21 -0.52
N ASP A 472 20.05 7.95 -0.96
CA ASP A 472 20.69 7.48 -2.20
C ASP A 472 19.71 7.26 -3.36
N ASP A 473 18.42 7.31 -3.06
CA ASP A 473 17.30 7.13 -3.99
C ASP A 473 17.36 5.83 -4.82
N CYS A 474 18.08 4.81 -4.32
CA CYS A 474 18.25 3.53 -5.01
C CYS A 474 18.37 2.30 -4.10
N THR A 475 18.53 2.45 -2.79
CA THR A 475 18.45 1.32 -1.85
C THR A 475 17.00 1.02 -1.51
N PHE A 476 16.59 -0.21 -1.74
CA PHE A 476 15.27 -0.73 -1.39
C PHE A 476 15.24 -1.21 0.06
N TYR A 477 14.20 -0.86 0.80
CA TYR A 477 13.88 -1.38 2.12
C TYR A 477 12.57 -2.14 2.08
N TYR A 478 12.56 -3.38 2.59
CA TYR A 478 11.40 -4.25 2.58
C TYR A 478 11.12 -4.85 3.94
N THR A 479 9.85 -4.91 4.31
CA THR A 479 9.39 -5.61 5.53
C THR A 479 8.17 -6.46 5.26
N ASN A 480 8.16 -7.68 5.84
CA ASN A 480 7.06 -8.62 5.76
C ASN A 480 7.13 -9.64 6.91
N GLN A 481 6.08 -10.45 7.09
CA GLN A 481 5.99 -11.48 8.12
C GLN A 481 6.38 -12.89 7.64
N TYR A 482 6.79 -13.72 8.58
CA TYR A 482 7.06 -15.14 8.42
C TYR A 482 6.80 -15.90 9.72
N TYR A 483 6.93 -17.23 9.71
CA TYR A 483 6.87 -18.07 10.91
C TYR A 483 8.19 -18.79 11.12
N ALA A 484 8.83 -18.58 12.29
CA ALA A 484 10.04 -19.30 12.73
C ALA A 484 9.70 -20.63 13.41
N THR A 485 8.52 -20.72 14.00
CA THR A 485 7.98 -21.94 14.65
C THR A 485 6.48 -22.01 14.41
N SER A 486 5.93 -23.20 14.31
CA SER A 486 4.49 -23.39 14.12
C SER A 486 3.72 -22.92 15.35
N SER A 487 2.75 -22.03 15.13
CA SER A 487 1.92 -21.46 16.19
C SER A 487 0.66 -20.81 15.62
N GLN A 488 -0.28 -20.46 16.48
CA GLN A 488 -1.51 -19.77 16.08
C GLN A 488 -1.26 -18.29 15.72
N SER A 489 -0.35 -17.61 16.42
CA SER A 489 -0.11 -16.18 16.28
C SER A 489 1.35 -15.76 16.52
N GLY A 490 2.29 -16.69 16.46
CA GLY A 490 3.72 -16.42 16.75
C GLY A 490 4.51 -15.94 15.54
N TRP A 491 3.90 -15.12 14.69
CA TRP A 491 4.59 -14.54 13.54
C TRP A 491 5.77 -13.67 13.95
N LYS A 492 6.73 -13.56 13.06
CA LYS A 492 7.89 -12.66 13.12
C LYS A 492 7.88 -11.79 11.88
N THR A 493 8.54 -10.65 11.93
CA THR A 493 8.82 -9.85 10.75
C THR A 493 10.31 -9.78 10.47
N GLN A 494 10.64 -9.50 9.22
CA GLN A 494 12.00 -9.24 8.76
C GLN A 494 12.06 -7.85 8.15
N ILE A 495 13.17 -7.15 8.35
CA ILE A 495 13.53 -5.92 7.67
C ILE A 495 14.79 -6.24 6.85
N ALA A 496 14.72 -5.97 5.56
CA ALA A 496 15.87 -6.13 4.67
C ALA A 496 16.07 -4.88 3.82
N SER A 497 17.33 -4.58 3.50
CA SER A 497 17.65 -3.63 2.46
C SER A 497 18.59 -4.25 1.43
N PHE A 498 18.46 -3.83 0.19
CA PHE A 498 19.24 -4.30 -0.94
C PHE A 498 19.23 -3.24 -2.04
N ARG A 499 20.16 -3.37 -2.99
CA ARG A 499 20.26 -2.47 -4.14
C ARG A 499 20.73 -3.20 -5.38
N PHE A 500 20.39 -2.65 -6.54
CA PHE A 500 20.89 -3.12 -7.82
C PHE A 500 22.33 -2.63 -8.06
N PRO A 501 23.10 -3.29 -8.97
CA PRO A 501 24.45 -2.85 -9.32
C PRO A 501 24.53 -1.46 -9.94
N SER A 502 23.45 -0.98 -10.54
CA SER A 502 23.29 0.39 -11.06
C SER A 502 23.40 1.47 -9.97
N CYS A 503 23.05 1.12 -8.73
CA CYS A 503 23.17 1.96 -7.55
C CYS A 503 24.62 1.95 -7.04
N THR A 504 25.51 2.59 -7.77
CA THR A 504 26.89 2.83 -7.35
C THR A 504 27.01 4.18 -6.68
N ASN A 505 27.61 4.22 -5.49
CA ASN A 505 27.94 5.48 -4.80
C ASN A 505 29.03 6.24 -5.55
#